data_22c05394e76e076761887856e195f074
#
_entry.id   22c05394e76e076761887856e195f074
#
_cell.length_a   1.000
_cell.length_b   1.000
_cell.length_c   1.000
_cell.angle_alpha   90.00
_cell.angle_beta   90.00
_cell.angle_gamma   90.00
#
_symmetry.space_group_name_H-M   'P 1'
#
loop_
_entity.id
_entity.type
_entity.pdbx_description
1 polymer ?
#
loop_
_entity_poly.entity_id
_entity_poly.type
_entity_poly.pdbx_seq_one_letter_code
_entity_poly.pdbx_strand_id
1 'polypeptide(L)'
;GEADIAAIMVKAGLGIAALLIVIFSTVTTTFLDAYSAGISFESIVPKLKGAHVGIVVTVIGTAAAILFPMDDITDFLYLIGSVFAPMIAVQIADVFILKKERKLTEFNWINLVIWLVGFAVYRWLISVDIPVGNTLPDMVAVIVLCVIADLLSGKRQKA
;
A
#
# COMPACT_ATOMS: atom_id res chain seq x y z
N GLY A 1 -0.56 2.99 -27.44
CA GLY A 1 0.86 3.26 -27.60
C GLY A 1 1.62 2.62 -26.46
N GLU A 2 2.31 1.54 -26.75
CA GLU A 2 3.13 0.85 -25.77
C GLU A 2 4.23 1.81 -25.26
N ALA A 3 4.10 2.22 -24.01
CA ALA A 3 5.18 2.93 -23.31
C ALA A 3 6.23 1.90 -22.85
N ASP A 4 6.85 1.19 -23.80
CA ASP A 4 7.99 0.35 -23.51
C ASP A 4 9.19 1.27 -23.23
N ILE A 5 9.47 1.47 -21.95
CA ILE A 5 10.55 2.32 -21.47
C ILE A 5 11.89 1.88 -22.09
N ALA A 6 12.11 0.58 -22.25
CA ALA A 6 13.31 0.04 -22.88
C ALA A 6 13.42 0.47 -24.35
N ALA A 7 12.31 0.41 -25.10
CA ALA A 7 12.28 0.85 -26.51
C ALA A 7 12.50 2.36 -26.66
N ILE A 8 11.94 3.17 -25.74
CA ILE A 8 12.15 4.61 -25.70
C ILE A 8 13.63 4.93 -25.44
N MET A 9 14.26 4.26 -24.47
CA MET A 9 15.66 4.47 -24.13
C MET A 9 16.61 4.05 -25.26
N VAL A 10 16.31 2.96 -25.97
CA VAL A 10 17.08 2.54 -27.16
C VAL A 10 16.96 3.57 -28.28
N LYS A 11 15.76 4.08 -28.54
CA LYS A 11 15.51 5.16 -29.54
C LYS A 11 16.22 6.48 -29.16
N ALA A 12 16.39 6.75 -27.87
CA ALA A 12 17.14 7.91 -27.38
C ALA A 12 18.66 7.78 -27.54
N GLY A 13 19.17 6.70 -28.15
CA GLY A 13 20.59 6.49 -28.43
C GLY A 13 21.42 5.98 -27.24
N LEU A 14 20.78 5.61 -26.13
CA LEU A 14 21.46 5.11 -24.94
C LEU A 14 21.83 3.62 -25.04
N GLY A 15 21.28 2.90 -26.01
CA GLY A 15 21.68 1.55 -26.41
C GLY A 15 21.69 0.52 -25.27
N ILE A 16 22.70 -0.35 -25.30
CA ILE A 16 22.86 -1.47 -24.32
C ILE A 16 23.06 -0.97 -22.89
N ALA A 17 23.72 0.17 -22.68
CA ALA A 17 23.94 0.73 -21.35
C ALA A 17 22.61 1.04 -20.63
N ALA A 18 21.63 1.60 -21.34
CA ALA A 18 20.32 1.89 -20.79
C ALA A 18 19.56 0.61 -20.41
N LEU A 19 19.63 -0.42 -21.24
CA LEU A 19 19.03 -1.72 -20.93
C LEU A 19 19.62 -2.34 -19.66
N LEU A 20 20.93 -2.28 -19.51
CA LEU A 20 21.61 -2.76 -18.29
C LEU A 20 21.17 -1.97 -17.05
N ILE A 21 21.07 -0.65 -17.14
CA ILE A 21 20.58 0.19 -16.03
C ILE A 21 19.16 -0.22 -15.63
N VAL A 22 18.25 -0.39 -16.61
CA VAL A 22 16.86 -0.81 -16.35
C VAL A 22 16.84 -2.19 -15.67
N ILE A 23 17.59 -3.17 -16.19
CA ILE A 23 17.64 -4.51 -15.61
C ILE A 23 18.16 -4.47 -14.17
N PHE A 24 19.30 -3.82 -13.91
CA PHE A 24 19.85 -3.76 -12.56
C PHE A 24 18.95 -2.99 -11.60
N SER A 25 18.32 -1.91 -12.04
CA SER A 25 17.36 -1.16 -11.26
C SER A 25 16.15 -2.04 -10.88
N THR A 26 15.56 -2.72 -11.84
CA THR A 26 14.40 -3.60 -11.62
C THR A 26 14.74 -4.75 -10.67
N VAL A 27 15.88 -5.42 -10.89
CA VAL A 27 16.32 -6.53 -10.02
C VAL A 27 16.53 -6.05 -8.59
N THR A 28 17.19 -4.90 -8.41
CA THR A 28 17.45 -4.34 -7.07
C THR A 28 16.16 -3.97 -6.36
N THR A 29 15.23 -3.33 -7.05
CA THR A 29 13.93 -2.94 -6.47
C THR A 29 13.11 -4.17 -6.09
N THR A 30 12.99 -5.14 -6.98
CA THR A 30 12.26 -6.40 -6.72
C THR A 30 12.88 -7.17 -5.55
N PHE A 31 14.22 -7.18 -5.45
CA PHE A 31 14.91 -7.80 -4.31
C PHE A 31 14.56 -7.10 -2.99
N LEU A 32 14.56 -5.76 -2.96
CA LEU A 32 14.20 -4.99 -1.77
C LEU A 32 12.73 -5.24 -1.36
N ASP A 33 11.83 -5.33 -2.31
CA ASP A 33 10.41 -5.62 -2.06
C ASP A 33 10.23 -7.02 -1.46
N ALA A 34 10.87 -8.03 -2.05
CA ALA A 34 10.83 -9.40 -1.54
C ALA A 34 11.46 -9.53 -0.14
N TYR A 35 12.58 -8.82 0.09
CA TYR A 35 13.25 -8.78 1.38
C TYR A 35 12.38 -8.09 2.44
N SER A 36 11.78 -6.95 2.11
CA SER A 36 10.88 -6.20 3.00
C SER A 36 9.64 -7.01 3.35
N ALA A 37 9.05 -7.71 2.38
CA ALA A 37 7.94 -8.63 2.61
C ALA A 37 8.35 -9.75 3.57
N GLY A 38 9.54 -10.33 3.39
CA GLY A 38 10.09 -11.36 4.26
C GLY A 38 10.22 -10.91 5.72
N ILE A 39 10.86 -9.75 5.95
CA ILE A 39 11.04 -9.19 7.31
C ILE A 39 9.70 -8.81 7.93
N SER A 40 8.80 -8.21 7.17
CA SER A 40 7.47 -7.83 7.65
C SER A 40 6.69 -9.05 8.12
N PHE A 41 6.75 -10.15 7.38
CA PHE A 41 6.09 -11.40 7.74
C PHE A 41 6.73 -12.08 8.95
N GLU A 42 8.06 -12.06 9.07
CA GLU A 42 8.79 -12.59 10.23
C GLU A 42 8.42 -11.84 11.52
N SER A 43 8.17 -10.53 11.43
CA SER A 43 7.73 -9.74 12.59
C SER A 43 6.30 -10.10 13.05
N ILE A 44 5.45 -10.58 12.15
CA ILE A 44 4.08 -11.03 12.47
C ILE A 44 4.09 -12.49 12.95
N VAL A 45 4.87 -13.33 12.30
CA VAL A 45 4.96 -14.78 12.60
C VAL A 45 6.43 -15.17 12.82
N PRO A 46 6.96 -15.05 14.05
CA PRO A 46 8.38 -15.29 14.37
C PRO A 46 8.89 -16.71 14.07
N LYS A 47 7.99 -17.64 13.79
CA LYS A 47 8.35 -19.04 13.45
C LYS A 47 8.79 -19.18 11.97
N LEU A 48 8.47 -18.22 11.11
CA LEU A 48 8.82 -18.24 9.70
C LEU A 48 10.09 -17.42 9.49
N LYS A 49 11.05 -18.00 8.79
CA LYS A 49 12.27 -17.28 8.41
C LYS A 49 11.96 -16.34 7.22
N GLY A 50 12.26 -15.06 7.35
CA GLY A 50 11.97 -14.03 6.34
C GLY A 50 12.51 -14.38 4.95
N ALA A 51 13.68 -15.03 4.87
CA ALA A 51 14.25 -15.47 3.60
C ALA A 51 13.34 -16.45 2.84
N HIS A 52 12.71 -17.41 3.54
CA HIS A 52 11.79 -18.35 2.88
C HIS A 52 10.51 -17.65 2.41
N VAL A 53 10.00 -16.72 3.22
CA VAL A 53 8.83 -15.92 2.84
C VAL A 53 9.14 -15.06 1.62
N GLY A 54 10.31 -14.39 1.59
CA GLY A 54 10.76 -13.62 0.43
C GLY A 54 10.80 -14.45 -0.85
N ILE A 55 11.36 -15.67 -0.79
CA ILE A 55 11.38 -16.58 -1.94
C ILE A 55 9.95 -16.95 -2.40
N VAL A 56 9.08 -17.32 -1.46
CA VAL A 56 7.68 -17.69 -1.78
C VAL A 56 6.94 -16.52 -2.43
N VAL A 57 7.07 -15.31 -1.86
CA VAL A 57 6.45 -14.10 -2.42
C VAL A 57 6.97 -13.81 -3.82
N THR A 58 8.28 -13.96 -4.05
CA THR A 58 8.89 -13.76 -5.38
C THR A 58 8.35 -14.77 -6.39
N VAL A 59 8.25 -16.06 -6.03
CA VAL A 59 7.71 -17.09 -6.91
C VAL A 59 6.24 -16.82 -7.25
N ILE A 60 5.43 -16.48 -6.25
CA ILE A 60 4.00 -16.15 -6.46
C ILE A 60 3.87 -14.90 -7.33
N GLY A 61 4.65 -13.84 -7.04
CA GLY A 61 4.65 -12.61 -7.82
C GLY A 61 5.05 -12.83 -9.27
N THR A 62 6.08 -13.65 -9.52
CA THR A 62 6.50 -14.01 -10.88
C THR A 62 5.42 -14.79 -11.62
N ALA A 63 4.80 -15.77 -10.97
CA ALA A 63 3.70 -16.53 -11.57
C ALA A 63 2.49 -15.61 -11.88
N ALA A 64 2.14 -14.71 -10.96
CA ALA A 64 1.08 -13.75 -11.17
C ALA A 64 1.39 -12.80 -12.34
N ALA A 65 2.62 -12.30 -12.46
CA ALA A 65 3.03 -11.42 -13.55
C ALA A 65 2.98 -12.09 -14.92
N ILE A 66 3.20 -13.41 -15.00
CA ILE A 66 3.08 -14.19 -16.24
C ILE A 66 1.61 -14.44 -16.60
N LEU A 67 0.76 -14.73 -15.60
CA LEU A 67 -0.64 -15.08 -15.81
C LEU A 67 -1.54 -13.86 -16.02
N PHE A 68 -1.19 -12.74 -15.43
CA PHE A 68 -1.95 -11.48 -15.51
C PHE A 68 -1.07 -10.40 -16.12
N PRO A 69 -1.02 -10.26 -17.46
CA PRO A 69 -0.30 -9.17 -18.09
C PRO A 69 -0.87 -7.83 -17.57
N MET A 70 0.01 -7.01 -17.01
CA MET A 70 -0.36 -5.70 -16.44
C MET A 70 -0.43 -4.64 -17.54
N ASP A 71 -1.38 -4.77 -18.43
CA ASP A 71 -1.64 -3.77 -19.47
C ASP A 71 -2.25 -2.49 -18.86
N ASP A 72 -2.84 -2.59 -17.68
CA ASP A 72 -3.46 -1.47 -16.95
C ASP A 72 -2.81 -1.26 -15.58
N ILE A 73 -1.59 -0.72 -15.59
CA ILE A 73 -0.85 -0.38 -14.38
C ILE A 73 -1.57 0.65 -13.51
N THR A 74 -2.43 1.46 -14.11
CA THR A 74 -3.18 2.51 -13.44
C THR A 74 -4.20 1.92 -12.46
N ASP A 75 -4.96 0.92 -12.88
CA ASP A 75 -5.93 0.24 -12.03
C ASP A 75 -5.26 -0.48 -10.86
N PHE A 76 -4.08 -1.06 -11.09
CA PHE A 76 -3.28 -1.67 -10.04
C PHE A 76 -2.78 -0.63 -9.01
N LEU A 77 -2.32 0.54 -9.46
CA LEU A 77 -1.92 1.64 -8.58
C LEU A 77 -3.09 2.16 -7.75
N TYR A 78 -4.27 2.27 -8.35
CA TYR A 78 -5.49 2.63 -7.62
C TYR A 78 -5.90 1.58 -6.60
N LEU A 79 -5.72 0.29 -6.90
CA LEU A 79 -5.96 -0.79 -5.93
C LEU A 79 -5.02 -0.65 -4.73
N ILE A 80 -3.71 -0.49 -4.96
CA ILE A 80 -2.73 -0.26 -3.89
C ILE A 80 -3.09 0.99 -3.08
N GLY A 81 -3.38 2.10 -3.74
CA GLY A 81 -3.79 3.34 -3.10
C GLY A 81 -5.02 3.16 -2.20
N SER A 82 -6.03 2.42 -2.68
CA SER A 82 -7.26 2.16 -1.90
C SER A 82 -7.03 1.35 -0.62
N VAL A 83 -6.00 0.51 -0.58
CA VAL A 83 -5.64 -0.28 0.61
C VAL A 83 -4.77 0.53 1.57
N PHE A 84 -3.73 1.18 1.06
CA PHE A 84 -2.70 1.82 1.88
C PHE A 84 -3.08 3.22 2.35
N ALA A 85 -3.78 4.02 1.55
CA ALA A 85 -4.13 5.38 1.93
C ALA A 85 -4.98 5.43 3.22
N PRO A 86 -6.09 4.69 3.34
CA PRO A 86 -6.86 4.68 4.57
C PRO A 86 -6.11 4.03 5.74
N MET A 87 -5.24 3.04 5.48
CA MET A 87 -4.41 2.43 6.53
C MET A 87 -3.45 3.44 7.15
N ILE A 88 -2.74 4.21 6.32
CA ILE A 88 -1.82 5.26 6.77
C ILE A 88 -2.59 6.38 7.48
N ALA A 89 -3.77 6.75 6.97
CA ALA A 89 -4.63 7.75 7.58
C ALA A 89 -5.07 7.37 9.01
N VAL A 90 -5.44 6.11 9.23
CA VAL A 90 -5.75 5.58 10.57
C VAL A 90 -4.53 5.67 11.48
N GLN A 91 -3.34 5.30 11.01
CA GLN A 91 -2.11 5.38 11.80
C GLN A 91 -1.75 6.82 12.15
N ILE A 92 -1.87 7.75 11.21
CA ILE A 92 -1.65 9.18 11.46
C ILE A 92 -2.63 9.69 12.51
N ALA A 93 -3.91 9.36 12.39
CA ALA A 93 -4.93 9.76 13.36
C ALA A 93 -4.60 9.24 14.76
N ASP A 94 -4.27 7.96 14.91
CA ASP A 94 -3.98 7.34 16.19
C ASP A 94 -2.73 7.92 16.86
N VAL A 95 -1.63 8.06 16.12
CA VAL A 95 -0.32 8.44 16.67
C VAL A 95 -0.22 9.95 16.90
N PHE A 96 -0.59 10.76 15.89
CA PHE A 96 -0.34 12.20 15.91
C PHE A 96 -1.52 13.01 16.46
N ILE A 97 -2.75 12.60 16.20
CA ILE A 97 -3.94 13.38 16.57
C ILE A 97 -4.49 12.91 17.92
N LEU A 98 -4.74 11.61 18.04
CA LEU A 98 -5.34 11.01 19.23
C LEU A 98 -4.31 10.66 20.30
N LYS A 99 -3.01 10.61 19.93
CA LYS A 99 -1.87 10.31 20.82
C LYS A 99 -2.13 9.08 21.71
N LYS A 100 -2.71 8.05 21.11
CA LYS A 100 -3.05 6.82 21.83
C LYS A 100 -1.77 6.00 22.06
N GLU A 101 -1.36 5.87 23.33
CA GLU A 101 -0.37 4.88 23.73
C GLU A 101 -1.00 3.49 23.69
N ARG A 102 -0.88 2.81 22.54
CA ARG A 102 -1.41 1.46 22.38
C ARG A 102 -0.38 0.42 22.80
N LYS A 103 -0.82 -0.50 23.62
CA LYS A 103 -0.09 -1.75 23.82
C LYS A 103 -0.12 -2.53 22.52
N LEU A 104 1.03 -2.96 22.03
CA LEU A 104 1.23 -3.69 20.75
C LEU A 104 0.40 -4.99 20.63
N THR A 105 -0.27 -5.41 21.69
CA THR A 105 -1.04 -6.66 21.78
C THR A 105 -2.55 -6.47 21.58
N GLU A 106 -3.07 -5.25 21.47
CA GLU A 106 -4.52 -5.04 21.38
C GLU A 106 -4.96 -4.82 19.93
N PHE A 107 -5.68 -5.80 19.40
CA PHE A 107 -6.32 -5.69 18.09
C PHE A 107 -7.54 -4.75 18.18
N ASN A 108 -7.53 -3.68 17.41
CA ASN A 108 -8.62 -2.70 17.44
C ASN A 108 -9.59 -2.90 16.28
N TRP A 109 -10.73 -3.50 16.59
CA TRP A 109 -11.82 -3.70 15.64
C TRP A 109 -12.38 -2.40 15.05
N ILE A 110 -12.38 -1.30 15.83
CA ILE A 110 -12.89 0.00 15.37
C ILE A 110 -12.01 0.52 14.23
N ASN A 111 -10.70 0.44 14.37
CA ASN A 111 -9.78 0.86 13.33
C ASN A 111 -9.87 0.00 12.07
N LEU A 112 -10.11 -1.29 12.23
CA LEU A 112 -10.32 -2.18 11.09
C LEU A 112 -11.60 -1.79 10.31
N VAL A 113 -12.69 -1.50 11.04
CA VAL A 113 -13.94 -1.04 10.40
C VAL A 113 -13.74 0.30 9.71
N ILE A 114 -13.05 1.26 10.36
CA ILE A 114 -12.76 2.57 9.74
C ILE A 114 -11.90 2.40 8.49
N TRP A 115 -10.90 1.51 8.52
CA TRP A 115 -10.09 1.20 7.35
C TRP A 115 -10.92 0.61 6.21
N LEU A 116 -11.84 -0.32 6.49
CA LEU A 116 -12.74 -0.87 5.49
C LEU A 116 -13.67 0.19 4.89
N VAL A 117 -14.18 1.10 5.72
CA VAL A 117 -14.98 2.24 5.24
C VAL A 117 -14.14 3.15 4.36
N GLY A 118 -12.90 3.48 4.77
CA GLY A 118 -11.96 4.24 3.95
C GLY A 118 -11.68 3.57 2.60
N PHE A 119 -11.42 2.25 2.60
CA PHE A 119 -11.28 1.50 1.36
C PHE A 119 -12.49 1.66 0.43
N ALA A 120 -13.70 1.54 0.97
CA ALA A 120 -14.93 1.72 0.19
C ALA A 120 -15.08 3.17 -0.32
N VAL A 121 -14.77 4.16 0.51
CA VAL A 121 -14.79 5.59 0.14
C VAL A 121 -13.77 5.86 -0.97
N TYR A 122 -12.55 5.36 -0.85
CA TYR A 122 -11.53 5.51 -1.90
C TYR A 122 -12.00 4.92 -3.24
N ARG A 123 -12.59 3.71 -3.22
CA ARG A 123 -13.13 3.07 -4.43
C ARG A 123 -14.29 3.86 -5.03
N TRP A 124 -15.12 4.49 -4.20
CA TRP A 124 -16.17 5.39 -4.69
C TRP A 124 -15.59 6.69 -5.27
N LEU A 125 -14.57 7.28 -4.64
CA LEU A 125 -13.90 8.49 -5.12
C LEU A 125 -13.25 8.32 -6.49
N ILE A 126 -12.81 7.10 -6.85
CA ILE A 126 -12.29 6.80 -8.20
C ILE A 126 -13.35 7.06 -9.29
N SER A 127 -14.63 6.86 -8.95
CA SER A 127 -15.75 7.12 -9.88
C SER A 127 -16.07 8.62 -10.01
N VAL A 128 -15.50 9.44 -9.11
CA VAL A 128 -15.69 10.90 -9.09
C VAL A 128 -14.38 11.53 -9.57
N ASP A 129 -14.38 12.12 -10.75
CA ASP A 129 -13.17 12.76 -11.30
C ASP A 129 -12.79 13.99 -10.48
N ILE A 130 -11.84 13.79 -9.52
CA ILE A 130 -11.39 14.82 -8.60
C ILE A 130 -10.03 15.35 -9.06
N PRO A 131 -9.89 16.65 -9.37
CA PRO A 131 -8.65 17.22 -9.90
C PRO A 131 -7.46 17.14 -8.95
N VAL A 132 -7.70 16.96 -7.64
CA VAL A 132 -6.64 16.84 -6.61
C VAL A 132 -6.20 15.38 -6.39
N GLY A 133 -6.82 14.42 -7.10
CA GLY A 133 -6.64 12.99 -6.88
C GLY A 133 -7.43 12.46 -5.69
N ASN A 134 -7.53 11.13 -5.59
CA ASN A 134 -8.43 10.46 -4.65
C ASN A 134 -7.81 10.24 -3.26
N THR A 135 -6.50 10.19 -3.19
CA THR A 135 -5.75 9.83 -1.97
C THR A 135 -5.91 10.85 -0.84
N LEU A 136 -5.73 12.14 -1.13
CA LEU A 136 -5.82 13.19 -0.10
C LEU A 136 -7.24 13.34 0.46
N PRO A 137 -8.31 13.43 -0.34
CA PRO A 137 -9.68 13.49 0.17
C PRO A 137 -10.05 12.27 1.02
N ASP A 138 -9.64 11.07 0.61
CA ASP A 138 -9.86 9.85 1.36
C ASP A 138 -9.15 9.88 2.72
N MET A 139 -7.87 10.21 2.75
CA MET A 139 -7.11 10.31 4.00
C MET A 139 -7.73 11.29 4.97
N VAL A 140 -8.18 12.46 4.51
CA VAL A 140 -8.84 13.46 5.36
C VAL A 140 -10.16 12.89 5.91
N ALA A 141 -10.97 12.23 5.07
CA ALA A 141 -12.22 11.62 5.50
C ALA A 141 -11.99 10.54 6.57
N VAL A 142 -10.99 9.68 6.37
CA VAL A 142 -10.64 8.62 7.33
C VAL A 142 -10.12 9.20 8.65
N ILE A 143 -9.29 10.24 8.61
CA ILE A 143 -8.82 10.93 9.84
C ILE A 143 -10.00 11.51 10.62
N VAL A 144 -10.93 12.17 9.94
CA VAL A 144 -12.15 12.72 10.58
C VAL A 144 -12.99 11.60 11.19
N LEU A 145 -13.16 10.48 10.50
CA LEU A 145 -13.87 9.31 11.04
C LEU A 145 -13.19 8.75 12.29
N CYS A 146 -11.86 8.68 12.32
CA CYS A 146 -11.10 8.25 13.51
C CYS A 146 -11.36 9.17 14.71
N VAL A 147 -11.33 10.48 14.50
CA VAL A 147 -11.59 11.46 15.55
C VAL A 147 -13.03 11.35 16.06
N ILE A 148 -14.00 11.25 15.17
CA ILE A 148 -15.42 11.08 15.55
C ILE A 148 -15.62 9.78 16.33
N ALA A 149 -15.06 8.68 15.87
CA ALA A 149 -15.15 7.39 16.54
C ALA A 149 -14.54 7.43 17.95
N ASP A 150 -13.44 8.13 18.13
CA ASP A 150 -12.81 8.33 19.43
C ASP A 150 -13.67 9.15 20.38
N LEU A 151 -14.23 10.27 19.91
CA LEU A 151 -15.15 11.10 20.68
C LEU A 151 -16.39 10.34 21.13
N LEU A 152 -16.92 9.46 20.28
CA LEU A 152 -18.08 8.63 20.61
C LEU A 152 -17.72 7.50 21.61
N SER A 153 -16.55 6.88 21.46
CA SER A 153 -16.05 5.85 22.36
C SER A 153 -15.67 6.42 23.73
N GLY A 154 -15.04 7.60 23.77
CA GLY A 154 -14.65 8.27 25.01
C GLY A 154 -15.84 8.72 25.87
N LYS A 155 -16.99 8.97 25.27
CA LYS A 155 -18.25 9.24 25.99
C LYS A 155 -18.82 7.98 26.66
N ARG A 156 -18.53 6.79 26.14
CA ARG A 156 -18.99 5.51 26.74
C ARG A 156 -18.17 5.08 27.96
N GLN A 157 -16.92 5.52 28.08
CA GLN A 157 -16.08 5.18 29.23
C GLN A 157 -16.28 6.12 30.44
N LYS A 158 -17.01 7.24 30.27
CA LYS A 158 -17.30 8.19 31.37
C LYS A 158 -18.74 8.11 31.87
N ALA A 159 -19.55 7.21 31.39
CA ALA A 159 -20.89 6.88 31.87
C ALA A 159 -20.91 5.50 32.52
#